data_bbb4228988d1be5a6815cb69b1c7874e
#
_entry.id   bbb4228988d1be5a6815cb69b1c7874e
#
_cell.length_a   1.000
_cell.length_b   1.000
_cell.length_c   1.000
_cell.angle_alpha   90.00
_cell.angle_beta   90.00
_cell.angle_gamma   90.00
#
_symmetry.space_group_name_H-M   'P 1'
#
loop_
_entity.id
_entity.type
_entity.pdbx_description
1 polymer ?
#
loop_
_entity_poly.entity_id
_entity_poly.type
_entity_poly.pdbx_seq_one_letter_code
_entity_poly.pdbx_strand_id
1 'polypeptide(L)'
;GRLVGVSRDVHGAPALRLALQTREQHIRRDRATSNICTAQVLLAVTAAMYAVYHGPRKLRAIAERVHCLTGTLAASLRAAGVPVAHDHYFDTLRVTAPGALERAAKRGINLRDLGDGDVGIALDETVGEAELAELLAVFGAKMTSPPGDELPAALRRESPFLKHPVFNAYHSETEFMRYLHRLETKDLALNTSMIPLGSCTMKLNAAAEMEPISWPGFADLHPFAPAEQAAGYHRLISDLEAWFCEMTGFAAISLQPNAGSQGEFAGLLAIRRYHESR
;
A
#
# COMPACT_ATOMS: atom_id res chain seq x y z
N GLY A 1 24.42 -12.30 16.42
CA GLY A 1 23.26 -12.08 17.23
C GLY A 1 23.06 -10.61 17.55
N ARG A 2 21.85 -10.27 17.89
CA ARG A 2 21.45 -8.92 18.30
C ARG A 2 21.13 -8.95 19.78
N LEU A 3 21.65 -7.96 20.54
CA LEU A 3 21.24 -7.75 21.92
C LEU A 3 20.14 -6.71 21.97
N VAL A 4 19.06 -7.03 22.68
CA VAL A 4 18.02 -6.04 22.99
C VAL A 4 18.34 -5.43 24.35
N GLY A 5 18.55 -4.14 24.37
CA GLY A 5 18.80 -3.35 25.57
C GLY A 5 17.71 -2.33 25.81
N VAL A 6 17.67 -1.79 27.02
CA VAL A 6 16.83 -0.65 27.37
C VAL A 6 17.65 0.63 27.23
N SER A 7 17.12 1.59 26.50
CA SER A 7 17.64 2.93 26.32
C SER A 7 16.57 3.95 26.72
N ARG A 8 16.76 5.20 26.34
CA ARG A 8 15.75 6.24 26.50
C ARG A 8 15.47 6.89 25.15
N ASP A 9 14.22 7.25 24.91
CA ASP A 9 13.83 8.04 23.76
C ASP A 9 14.20 9.53 23.92
N VAL A 10 13.86 10.34 22.94
CA VAL A 10 14.12 11.79 22.96
C VAL A 10 13.39 12.52 24.08
N HIS A 11 12.34 11.93 24.66
CA HIS A 11 11.56 12.47 25.77
C HIS A 11 12.00 11.91 27.13
N GLY A 12 13.03 11.04 27.15
CA GLY A 12 13.55 10.42 28.36
C GLY A 12 12.78 9.19 28.84
N ALA A 13 11.77 8.74 28.11
CA ALA A 13 11.02 7.54 28.44
C ALA A 13 11.82 6.25 28.09
N PRO A 14 11.63 5.13 28.83
CA PRO A 14 12.28 3.87 28.51
C PRO A 14 11.91 3.39 27.11
N ALA A 15 12.90 3.04 26.30
CA ALA A 15 12.72 2.52 24.94
C ALA A 15 13.62 1.31 24.70
N LEU A 16 13.10 0.31 24.00
CA LEU A 16 13.90 -0.83 23.59
C LEU A 16 14.84 -0.43 22.45
N ARG A 17 16.07 -0.94 22.51
CA ARG A 17 17.10 -0.69 21.52
C ARG A 17 17.82 -1.98 21.15
N LEU A 18 17.97 -2.23 19.85
CA LEU A 18 18.86 -3.25 19.35
C LEU A 18 20.29 -2.73 19.36
N ALA A 19 21.20 -3.46 20.00
CA ALA A 19 22.60 -3.12 20.10
C ALA A 19 23.50 -4.14 19.44
N LEU A 20 24.73 -3.75 19.12
CA LEU A 20 25.81 -4.59 18.60
C LEU A 20 25.68 -5.05 17.13
N GLN A 21 25.15 -4.22 16.25
CA GLN A 21 25.35 -4.41 14.82
C GLN A 21 26.10 -3.25 14.20
N THR A 22 27.30 -3.51 13.68
CA THR A 22 28.13 -2.50 13.04
C THR A 22 27.69 -2.12 11.63
N ARG A 23 26.78 -2.89 11.03
CA ARG A 23 26.22 -2.64 9.70
C ARG A 23 24.98 -1.73 9.72
N GLU A 24 24.38 -1.51 10.87
CA GLU A 24 23.15 -0.75 11.00
C GLU A 24 23.36 0.73 10.68
N GLN A 25 22.42 1.34 9.97
CA GLN A 25 22.49 2.75 9.57
C GLN A 25 22.54 3.70 10.74
N HIS A 26 21.90 3.41 11.87
CA HIS A 26 21.91 4.23 13.06
C HIS A 26 23.30 4.30 13.73
N ILE A 27 24.21 3.33 13.45
CA ILE A 27 25.58 3.31 13.93
C ILE A 27 26.51 3.97 12.92
N ARG A 28 26.47 3.58 11.66
CA ARG A 28 27.38 4.04 10.61
C ARG A 28 26.88 5.23 9.82
N ARG A 29 25.60 5.55 9.95
CA ARG A 29 24.94 6.67 9.27
C ARG A 29 25.14 6.60 7.75
N ASP A 30 25.77 7.62 7.15
CA ASP A 30 26.07 7.73 5.73
C ASP A 30 27.07 6.67 5.20
N ARG A 31 27.78 6.00 6.09
CA ARG A 31 28.73 4.91 5.77
C ARG A 31 28.13 3.52 5.93
N ALA A 32 26.85 3.43 6.20
CA ALA A 32 26.19 2.14 6.29
C ALA A 32 26.12 1.47 4.92
N THR A 33 26.51 0.20 4.87
CA THR A 33 26.48 -0.64 3.66
C THR A 33 25.37 -1.69 3.72
N SER A 34 24.58 -1.73 4.79
CA SER A 34 23.46 -2.64 4.92
C SER A 34 22.22 -2.07 4.28
N ASN A 35 21.67 -2.80 3.36
CA ASN A 35 20.37 -2.50 2.79
C ASN A 35 19.27 -3.10 3.67
N ILE A 36 18.15 -2.40 3.79
CA ILE A 36 16.93 -2.97 4.35
C ILE A 36 16.39 -3.99 3.34
N CYS A 37 16.16 -5.21 3.77
CA CYS A 37 15.81 -6.33 2.90
C CYS A 37 14.52 -7.04 3.34
N THR A 38 13.54 -6.27 3.81
CA THR A 38 12.22 -6.76 4.21
C THR A 38 11.20 -6.53 3.10
N ALA A 39 10.07 -7.25 3.15
CA ALA A 39 8.97 -7.06 2.19
C ALA A 39 8.48 -5.60 2.15
N GLN A 40 8.52 -4.92 3.29
CA GLN A 40 8.08 -3.54 3.41
C GLN A 40 8.99 -2.51 2.73
N VAL A 41 10.23 -2.87 2.38
CA VAL A 41 11.20 -1.90 1.83
C VAL A 41 10.74 -1.33 0.50
N LEU A 42 10.17 -2.15 -0.38
CA LEU A 42 9.68 -1.68 -1.67
C LEU A 42 8.56 -0.66 -1.49
N LEU A 43 7.59 -0.93 -0.62
CA LEU A 43 6.51 -0.01 -0.31
C LEU A 43 7.01 1.28 0.34
N ALA A 44 7.98 1.17 1.25
CA ALA A 44 8.60 2.33 1.90
C ALA A 44 9.36 3.21 0.88
N VAL A 45 10.11 2.59 -0.04
CA VAL A 45 10.83 3.31 -1.11
C VAL A 45 9.83 3.96 -2.06
N THR A 46 8.78 3.27 -2.47
CA THR A 46 7.73 3.81 -3.34
C THR A 46 7.07 5.02 -2.68
N ALA A 47 6.67 4.93 -1.40
CA ALA A 47 6.09 6.04 -0.66
C ALA A 47 7.05 7.23 -0.54
N ALA A 48 8.34 6.97 -0.28
CA ALA A 48 9.36 8.02 -0.21
C ALA A 48 9.55 8.70 -1.57
N MET A 49 9.62 7.94 -2.66
CA MET A 49 9.78 8.47 -4.02
C MET A 49 8.53 9.21 -4.49
N TYR A 50 7.34 8.75 -4.12
CA TYR A 50 6.09 9.48 -4.35
C TYR A 50 6.13 10.86 -3.66
N ALA A 51 6.57 10.92 -2.40
CA ALA A 51 6.75 12.17 -1.68
C ALA A 51 7.82 13.10 -2.31
N VAL A 52 8.92 12.53 -2.82
CA VAL A 52 9.97 13.28 -3.52
C VAL A 52 9.45 13.88 -4.81
N TYR A 53 8.71 13.09 -5.62
CA TYR A 53 8.21 13.52 -6.92
C TYR A 53 7.12 14.60 -6.79
N HIS A 54 6.14 14.38 -5.91
CA HIS A 54 5.03 15.31 -5.73
C HIS A 54 5.38 16.52 -4.86
N GLY A 55 6.22 16.34 -3.85
CA GLY A 55 6.53 17.37 -2.87
C GLY A 55 5.32 17.79 -2.04
N PRO A 56 5.51 18.71 -1.06
CA PRO A 56 4.45 19.05 -0.12
C PRO A 56 3.24 19.71 -0.78
N ARG A 57 3.44 20.52 -1.83
CA ARG A 57 2.35 21.23 -2.51
C ARG A 57 1.41 20.30 -3.28
N LYS A 58 1.99 19.40 -4.10
CA LYS A 58 1.17 18.48 -4.92
C LYS A 58 0.52 17.42 -4.04
N LEU A 59 1.19 16.91 -2.99
CA LEU A 59 0.57 15.99 -2.03
C LEU A 59 -0.65 16.61 -1.36
N ARG A 60 -0.53 17.87 -0.97
CA ARG A 60 -1.68 18.61 -0.42
C ARG A 60 -2.81 18.76 -1.43
N ALA A 61 -2.50 19.15 -2.66
CA ALA A 61 -3.50 19.31 -3.72
C ALA A 61 -4.21 17.98 -4.06
N ILE A 62 -3.47 16.85 -4.05
CA ILE A 62 -4.04 15.50 -4.21
C ILE A 62 -5.03 15.21 -3.07
N ALA A 63 -4.62 15.42 -1.83
CA ALA A 63 -5.45 15.19 -0.66
C ALA A 63 -6.72 16.07 -0.65
N GLU A 64 -6.59 17.36 -0.97
CA GLU A 64 -7.71 18.30 -1.06
C GLU A 64 -8.69 17.90 -2.18
N ARG A 65 -8.19 17.44 -3.34
CA ARG A 65 -9.03 16.93 -4.42
C ARG A 65 -9.83 15.70 -4.01
N VAL A 66 -9.17 14.69 -3.39
CA VAL A 66 -9.84 13.47 -2.91
C VAL A 66 -10.91 13.83 -1.88
N HIS A 67 -10.58 14.70 -0.93
CA HIS A 67 -11.53 15.15 0.08
C HIS A 67 -12.73 15.88 -0.54
N CYS A 68 -12.51 16.76 -1.53
CA CYS A 68 -13.57 17.47 -2.24
C CYS A 68 -14.51 16.50 -2.98
N LEU A 69 -13.97 15.47 -3.65
CA LEU A 69 -14.76 14.42 -4.32
C LEU A 69 -15.60 13.64 -3.30
N THR A 70 -15.00 13.29 -2.17
CA THR A 70 -15.72 12.58 -1.07
C THR A 70 -16.82 13.45 -0.47
N GLY A 71 -16.56 14.75 -0.30
CA GLY A 71 -17.58 15.71 0.17
C GLY A 71 -18.73 15.84 -0.83
N THR A 72 -18.43 15.91 -2.13
CA THR A 72 -19.42 15.91 -3.20
C THR A 72 -20.28 14.63 -3.16
N LEU A 73 -19.64 13.47 -2.98
CA LEU A 73 -20.31 12.19 -2.85
C LEU A 73 -21.25 12.20 -1.63
N ALA A 74 -20.77 12.60 -0.46
CA ALA A 74 -21.54 12.63 0.77
C ALA A 74 -22.75 13.57 0.67
N ALA A 75 -22.56 14.77 0.12
CA ALA A 75 -23.64 15.74 -0.09
C ALA A 75 -24.69 15.19 -1.07
N SER A 76 -24.25 14.57 -2.16
CA SER A 76 -25.16 13.97 -3.16
C SER A 76 -25.96 12.79 -2.61
N LEU A 77 -25.34 11.94 -1.80
CA LEU A 77 -25.99 10.81 -1.13
C LEU A 77 -27.02 11.32 -0.10
N ARG A 78 -26.67 12.29 0.73
CA ARG A 78 -27.61 12.92 1.70
C ARG A 78 -28.80 13.56 0.98
N ALA A 79 -28.55 14.27 -0.13
CA ALA A 79 -29.63 14.86 -0.93
C ALA A 79 -30.57 13.80 -1.55
N ALA A 80 -30.07 12.60 -1.83
CA ALA A 80 -30.84 11.46 -2.30
C ALA A 80 -31.52 10.67 -1.15
N GLY A 81 -31.38 11.10 0.09
CA GLY A 81 -31.95 10.42 1.26
C GLY A 81 -31.16 9.17 1.72
N VAL A 82 -29.92 8.98 1.24
CA VAL A 82 -29.06 7.90 1.69
C VAL A 82 -28.35 8.32 2.97
N PRO A 83 -28.51 7.58 4.11
CA PRO A 83 -27.87 7.93 5.36
C PRO A 83 -26.34 7.75 5.27
N VAL A 84 -25.61 8.81 5.62
CA VAL A 84 -24.16 8.83 5.80
C VAL A 84 -23.85 8.81 7.28
N ALA A 85 -23.13 7.79 7.75
CA ALA A 85 -23.00 7.48 9.17
C ALA A 85 -22.22 8.54 9.99
N HIS A 86 -21.32 9.28 9.36
CA HIS A 86 -20.45 10.24 10.04
C HIS A 86 -20.56 11.63 9.44
N ASP A 87 -20.52 12.65 10.29
CA ASP A 87 -20.49 14.05 9.85
C ASP A 87 -19.12 14.46 9.35
N HIS A 88 -18.06 13.86 9.91
CA HIS A 88 -16.67 14.12 9.55
C HIS A 88 -16.03 12.90 8.93
N TYR A 89 -15.41 13.08 7.79
CA TYR A 89 -14.71 12.06 6.99
C TYR A 89 -13.55 12.72 6.25
N PHE A 90 -12.68 11.93 5.65
CA PHE A 90 -11.66 12.43 4.75
C PHE A 90 -11.88 11.91 3.31
N ASP A 91 -11.65 10.62 3.11
CA ASP A 91 -11.74 9.93 1.82
C ASP A 91 -12.68 8.72 1.81
N THR A 92 -13.19 8.35 2.99
CA THR A 92 -13.98 7.14 3.18
C THR A 92 -15.31 7.46 3.85
N LEU A 93 -16.39 6.94 3.26
CA LEU A 93 -17.75 7.03 3.80
C LEU A 93 -18.26 5.66 4.22
N ARG A 94 -19.07 5.64 5.31
CA ARG A 94 -19.95 4.54 5.64
C ARG A 94 -21.38 5.01 5.38
N VAL A 95 -22.14 4.25 4.59
CA VAL A 95 -23.50 4.59 4.22
C VAL A 95 -24.42 3.39 4.41
N THR A 96 -25.67 3.63 4.79
CA THR A 96 -26.70 2.59 4.90
C THR A 96 -27.51 2.55 3.60
N ALA A 97 -27.30 1.50 2.80
CA ALA A 97 -27.95 1.36 1.50
C ALA A 97 -28.11 -0.11 1.11
N PRO A 98 -29.15 -0.79 1.63
CA PRO A 98 -29.42 -2.19 1.31
C PRO A 98 -29.46 -2.44 -0.21
N GLY A 99 -28.82 -3.51 -0.65
CA GLY A 99 -28.72 -3.90 -2.06
C GLY A 99 -27.77 -3.04 -2.90
N ALA A 100 -27.01 -2.10 -2.29
CA ALA A 100 -26.03 -1.30 -3.00
C ALA A 100 -24.84 -2.14 -3.52
N LEU A 101 -24.41 -3.16 -2.78
CA LEU A 101 -23.34 -4.07 -3.21
C LEU A 101 -23.67 -4.75 -4.55
N GLU A 102 -24.88 -5.28 -4.68
CA GLU A 102 -25.32 -5.95 -5.93
C GLU A 102 -25.45 -4.95 -7.09
N ARG A 103 -25.99 -3.75 -6.81
CA ARG A 103 -26.11 -2.71 -7.84
C ARG A 103 -24.73 -2.21 -8.30
N ALA A 104 -23.79 -2.07 -7.37
CA ALA A 104 -22.41 -1.70 -7.66
C ALA A 104 -21.71 -2.78 -8.50
N ALA A 105 -21.81 -4.04 -8.08
CA ALA A 105 -21.21 -5.17 -8.80
C ALA A 105 -21.71 -5.27 -10.26
N LYS A 106 -23.01 -5.04 -10.52
CA LYS A 106 -23.57 -4.98 -11.89
C LYS A 106 -22.99 -3.85 -12.75
N ARG A 107 -22.35 -2.86 -12.15
CA ARG A 107 -21.66 -1.74 -12.81
C ARG A 107 -20.14 -1.90 -12.79
N GLY A 108 -19.62 -3.05 -12.35
CA GLY A 108 -18.18 -3.27 -12.23
C GLY A 108 -17.51 -2.51 -11.08
N ILE A 109 -18.28 -2.11 -10.07
CA ILE A 109 -17.78 -1.38 -8.90
C ILE A 109 -17.83 -2.30 -7.68
N ASN A 110 -16.70 -2.47 -6.99
CA ASN A 110 -16.62 -3.16 -5.73
C ASN A 110 -16.72 -2.17 -4.58
N LEU A 111 -17.68 -2.41 -3.69
CA LEU A 111 -17.83 -1.67 -2.43
C LEU A 111 -17.56 -2.62 -1.27
N ARG A 112 -17.11 -2.07 -0.15
CA ARG A 112 -16.86 -2.87 1.05
C ARG A 112 -18.17 -3.18 1.77
N ASP A 113 -18.44 -4.45 1.99
CA ASP A 113 -19.52 -4.91 2.85
C ASP A 113 -19.15 -4.67 4.33
N LEU A 114 -19.98 -3.93 5.05
CA LEU A 114 -19.83 -3.67 6.47
C LEU A 114 -20.88 -4.40 7.33
N GLY A 115 -21.74 -5.20 6.68
CA GLY A 115 -22.87 -5.89 7.30
C GLY A 115 -24.12 -5.01 7.47
N ASP A 116 -25.25 -5.65 7.77
CA ASP A 116 -26.52 -5.00 8.11
C ASP A 116 -27.03 -3.98 7.08
N GLY A 117 -26.63 -4.11 5.82
CA GLY A 117 -26.98 -3.18 4.74
C GLY A 117 -26.11 -1.93 4.68
N ASP A 118 -25.07 -1.87 5.49
CA ASP A 118 -24.08 -0.79 5.45
C ASP A 118 -22.97 -1.12 4.45
N VAL A 119 -22.54 -0.13 3.72
CA VAL A 119 -21.42 -0.23 2.77
C VAL A 119 -20.36 0.84 3.02
N GLY A 120 -19.10 0.46 2.84
CA GLY A 120 -17.97 1.36 2.86
C GLY A 120 -17.59 1.79 1.45
N ILE A 121 -17.36 3.08 1.26
CA ILE A 121 -16.93 3.69 0.00
C ILE A 121 -15.66 4.47 0.27
N ALA A 122 -14.57 4.12 -0.39
CA ALA A 122 -13.30 4.85 -0.31
C ALA A 122 -12.95 5.42 -1.68
N LEU A 123 -12.50 6.66 -1.71
CA LEU A 123 -12.01 7.33 -2.90
C LEU A 123 -10.51 7.59 -2.77
N ASP A 124 -9.81 7.57 -3.88
CA ASP A 124 -8.38 7.87 -3.97
C ASP A 124 -8.08 8.83 -5.13
N GLU A 125 -6.80 9.02 -5.41
CA GLU A 125 -6.35 9.93 -6.46
C GLU A 125 -6.67 9.47 -7.88
N THR A 126 -7.06 8.22 -8.08
CA THR A 126 -7.43 7.68 -9.40
C THR A 126 -8.86 7.98 -9.77
N VAL A 127 -9.70 8.31 -8.79
CA VAL A 127 -11.12 8.61 -9.01
C VAL A 127 -11.30 9.99 -9.65
N GLY A 128 -12.04 10.04 -10.75
CA GLY A 128 -12.45 11.24 -11.45
C GLY A 128 -13.95 11.54 -11.33
N GLU A 129 -14.40 12.54 -12.07
CA GLU A 129 -15.83 12.92 -12.10
C GLU A 129 -16.69 11.83 -12.78
N ALA A 130 -16.15 11.12 -13.76
CA ALA A 130 -16.86 10.04 -14.45
C ALA A 130 -17.12 8.86 -13.50
N GLU A 131 -16.09 8.42 -12.76
CA GLU A 131 -16.22 7.35 -11.76
C GLU A 131 -17.15 7.77 -10.62
N LEU A 132 -17.09 9.04 -10.21
CA LEU A 132 -18.01 9.57 -9.21
C LEU A 132 -19.47 9.55 -9.70
N ALA A 133 -19.72 9.89 -10.96
CA ALA A 133 -21.05 9.85 -11.56
C ALA A 133 -21.60 8.41 -11.63
N GLU A 134 -20.76 7.46 -12.04
CA GLU A 134 -21.11 6.03 -12.06
C GLU A 134 -21.41 5.50 -10.64
N LEU A 135 -20.61 5.91 -9.66
CA LEU A 135 -20.83 5.55 -8.27
C LEU A 135 -22.15 6.13 -7.73
N LEU A 136 -22.46 7.39 -8.01
CA LEU A 136 -23.73 8.01 -7.64
C LEU A 136 -24.94 7.30 -8.26
N ALA A 137 -24.81 6.82 -9.49
CA ALA A 137 -25.86 6.06 -10.15
C ALA A 137 -26.20 4.74 -9.44
N VAL A 138 -25.26 4.12 -8.71
CA VAL A 138 -25.52 2.95 -7.86
C VAL A 138 -26.59 3.25 -6.81
N PHE A 139 -26.58 4.49 -6.30
CA PHE A 139 -27.49 4.95 -5.24
C PHE A 139 -28.71 5.71 -5.77
N GLY A 140 -28.82 5.87 -7.10
CA GLY A 140 -29.88 6.71 -7.68
C GLY A 140 -29.72 8.20 -7.37
N ALA A 141 -28.54 8.62 -6.96
CA ALA A 141 -28.24 9.99 -6.60
C ALA A 141 -27.78 10.82 -7.80
N LYS A 142 -28.05 12.12 -7.77
CA LYS A 142 -27.53 13.08 -8.74
C LYS A 142 -26.40 13.88 -8.10
N MET A 143 -25.39 14.20 -8.90
CA MET A 143 -24.28 15.01 -8.44
C MET A 143 -24.77 16.40 -7.99
N THR A 144 -24.39 16.80 -6.80
CA THR A 144 -24.63 18.15 -6.25
C THR A 144 -23.33 18.93 -6.24
N SER A 145 -23.43 20.23 -6.02
CA SER A 145 -22.22 21.05 -5.81
C SER A 145 -21.45 20.57 -4.59
N PRO A 146 -20.10 20.61 -4.63
CA PRO A 146 -19.31 20.22 -3.47
C PRO A 146 -19.67 21.10 -2.27
N PRO A 147 -19.77 20.53 -1.07
CA PRO A 147 -19.89 21.32 0.13
C PRO A 147 -18.63 22.14 0.36
N GLY A 148 -18.71 23.13 1.23
CA GLY A 148 -17.50 23.80 1.72
C GLY A 148 -16.56 22.82 2.44
N ASP A 149 -15.40 23.33 2.85
CA ASP A 149 -14.44 22.56 3.63
C ASP A 149 -15.05 22.14 5.00
N GLU A 150 -15.35 20.86 5.13
CA GLU A 150 -16.05 20.30 6.30
C GLU A 150 -15.09 19.76 7.38
N LEU A 151 -13.78 19.83 7.15
CA LEU A 151 -12.81 19.36 8.15
C LEU A 151 -12.79 20.34 9.35
N PRO A 152 -13.01 19.83 10.58
CA PRO A 152 -12.88 20.64 11.79
C PRO A 152 -11.50 21.30 11.86
N ALA A 153 -11.45 22.55 12.31
CA ALA A 153 -10.19 23.29 12.43
C ALA A 153 -9.14 22.55 13.24
N ALA A 154 -9.55 21.81 14.30
CA ALA A 154 -8.66 21.01 15.12
C ALA A 154 -7.99 19.83 14.40
N LEU A 155 -8.56 19.38 13.27
CA LEU A 155 -8.00 18.29 12.45
C LEU A 155 -7.18 18.80 11.26
N ARG A 156 -7.19 20.12 11.02
CA ARG A 156 -6.41 20.70 9.93
C ARG A 156 -4.95 20.81 10.30
N ARG A 157 -4.10 20.41 9.38
CA ARG A 157 -2.67 20.56 9.55
C ARG A 157 -2.24 21.99 9.23
N GLU A 158 -1.71 22.69 10.22
CA GLU A 158 -1.13 24.04 10.05
C GLU A 158 0.41 23.98 9.94
N SER A 159 1.03 22.94 10.46
CA SER A 159 2.48 22.80 10.46
C SER A 159 3.03 22.46 9.09
N PRO A 160 4.15 23.09 8.66
CA PRO A 160 4.82 22.72 7.43
C PRO A 160 5.43 21.32 7.53
N PHE A 161 5.44 20.57 6.43
CA PHE A 161 5.98 19.22 6.32
C PHE A 161 6.87 19.08 5.09
N LEU A 162 7.65 17.99 5.01
CA LEU A 162 8.58 17.70 3.91
C LEU A 162 9.51 18.90 3.58
N LYS A 163 10.08 19.51 4.60
CA LYS A 163 10.93 20.71 4.48
C LYS A 163 12.30 20.41 3.88
N HIS A 164 12.76 19.16 3.92
CA HIS A 164 14.09 18.81 3.42
C HIS A 164 14.14 19.10 1.90
N PRO A 165 15.27 19.64 1.40
CA PRO A 165 15.42 20.02 -0.01
C PRO A 165 15.07 18.92 -1.02
N VAL A 166 15.29 17.65 -0.66
CA VAL A 166 14.98 16.50 -1.54
C VAL A 166 13.51 16.46 -1.98
N PHE A 167 12.59 16.90 -1.12
CA PHE A 167 11.17 16.93 -1.42
C PHE A 167 10.73 18.17 -2.22
N ASN A 168 11.69 19.04 -2.56
CA ASN A 168 11.41 20.31 -3.21
C ASN A 168 12.26 20.54 -4.48
N ALA A 169 12.89 19.48 -5.00
CA ALA A 169 13.85 19.60 -6.10
C ALA A 169 13.53 18.75 -7.35
N TYR A 170 12.86 17.59 -7.22
CA TYR A 170 12.79 16.60 -8.30
C TYR A 170 11.34 16.37 -8.76
N HIS A 171 10.72 17.37 -9.35
CA HIS A 171 9.30 17.37 -9.69
C HIS A 171 8.99 17.15 -11.17
N SER A 172 10.01 16.96 -12.01
CA SER A 172 9.87 16.54 -13.40
C SER A 172 10.38 15.12 -13.58
N GLU A 173 9.87 14.41 -14.58
CA GLU A 173 10.30 13.05 -14.90
C GLU A 173 11.83 12.97 -15.09
N THR A 174 12.39 13.85 -15.90
CA THR A 174 13.84 13.87 -16.19
C THR A 174 14.68 14.08 -14.93
N GLU A 175 14.32 15.03 -14.07
CA GLU A 175 15.06 15.30 -12.84
C GLU A 175 14.93 14.17 -11.85
N PHE A 176 13.75 13.57 -11.76
CA PHE A 176 13.48 12.44 -10.90
C PHE A 176 14.25 11.19 -11.32
N MET A 177 14.26 10.86 -12.62
CA MET A 177 15.05 9.74 -13.15
C MET A 177 16.55 9.92 -12.93
N ARG A 178 17.07 11.14 -13.11
CA ARG A 178 18.47 11.45 -12.78
C ARG A 178 18.77 11.34 -11.30
N TYR A 179 17.81 11.69 -10.44
CA TYR A 179 17.94 11.51 -9.00
C TYR A 179 17.98 10.04 -8.62
N LEU A 180 17.12 9.21 -9.17
CA LEU A 180 17.12 7.75 -8.95
C LEU A 180 18.45 7.14 -9.36
N HIS A 181 18.94 7.47 -10.56
CA HIS A 181 20.23 6.97 -11.03
C HIS A 181 21.38 7.41 -10.10
N ARG A 182 21.38 8.63 -9.61
CA ARG A 182 22.37 9.11 -8.64
C ARG A 182 22.32 8.36 -7.31
N LEU A 183 21.13 7.90 -6.87
CA LEU A 183 21.01 7.04 -5.70
C LEU A 183 21.52 5.64 -5.97
N GLU A 184 21.18 5.08 -7.12
CA GLU A 184 21.64 3.77 -7.57
C GLU A 184 23.19 3.68 -7.60
N THR A 185 23.86 4.71 -8.12
CA THR A 185 25.33 4.74 -8.24
C THR A 185 26.08 4.93 -6.93
N LYS A 186 25.39 5.14 -5.81
CA LYS A 186 26.05 5.30 -4.48
C LYS A 186 26.43 3.98 -3.84
N ASP A 187 25.84 2.89 -4.24
CA ASP A 187 26.07 1.55 -3.68
C ASP A 187 25.98 0.50 -4.79
N LEU A 188 26.02 -0.76 -4.41
CA LEU A 188 25.92 -1.87 -5.33
C LEU A 188 24.55 -1.90 -6.02
N ALA A 189 24.54 -1.87 -7.33
CA ALA A 189 23.34 -2.07 -8.14
C ALA A 189 23.39 -3.43 -8.84
N LEU A 190 22.23 -4.05 -9.04
CA LEU A 190 22.14 -5.39 -9.63
C LEU A 190 22.70 -5.46 -11.05
N ASN A 191 22.63 -4.37 -11.81
CA ASN A 191 23.14 -4.26 -13.18
C ASN A 191 24.66 -4.02 -13.27
N THR A 192 25.31 -3.68 -12.16
CA THR A 192 26.75 -3.39 -12.12
C THR A 192 27.52 -4.25 -11.11
N SER A 193 26.83 -5.04 -10.30
CA SER A 193 27.43 -5.86 -9.25
C SER A 193 27.66 -7.29 -9.70
N MET A 194 28.82 -7.82 -9.36
CA MET A 194 29.14 -9.25 -9.52
C MET A 194 29.03 -10.02 -8.18
N ILE A 195 28.67 -9.35 -7.10
CA ILE A 195 28.55 -9.98 -5.79
C ILE A 195 27.17 -10.57 -5.64
N PRO A 196 27.02 -11.88 -5.35
CA PRO A 196 25.74 -12.45 -4.98
C PRO A 196 25.33 -11.83 -3.66
N LEU A 197 24.32 -10.99 -3.69
CA LEU A 197 23.73 -10.38 -2.52
C LEU A 197 22.97 -11.45 -1.72
N GLY A 198 22.83 -11.24 -0.42
CA GLY A 198 22.23 -12.19 0.49
C GLY A 198 20.79 -12.59 0.14
N SER A 199 20.25 -13.55 0.86
CA SER A 199 19.00 -14.25 0.55
C SER A 199 17.76 -13.36 0.33
N CYS A 200 17.67 -12.23 1.00
CA CYS A 200 16.54 -11.31 0.88
C CYS A 200 16.66 -10.34 -0.30
N THR A 201 17.68 -10.47 -1.10
CA THR A 201 17.96 -9.54 -2.19
C THR A 201 17.20 -9.95 -3.43
N MET A 202 16.58 -8.98 -4.08
CA MET A 202 16.01 -9.17 -5.41
C MET A 202 17.13 -9.66 -6.36
N LYS A 203 16.86 -10.74 -7.06
CA LYS A 203 17.77 -11.25 -8.08
C LYS A 203 17.58 -10.43 -9.35
N LEU A 204 18.63 -10.36 -10.17
CA LEU A 204 18.51 -9.75 -11.48
C LEU A 204 17.55 -10.58 -12.34
N ASN A 205 16.47 -9.97 -12.76
CA ASN A 205 15.50 -10.56 -13.68
C ASN A 205 15.56 -9.84 -15.02
N ALA A 206 15.22 -10.55 -16.09
CA ALA A 206 15.08 -9.93 -17.40
C ALA A 206 13.92 -8.91 -17.39
N ALA A 207 14.05 -7.83 -18.16
CA ALA A 207 13.00 -6.82 -18.25
C ALA A 207 11.64 -7.42 -18.69
N ALA A 208 11.68 -8.41 -19.59
CA ALA A 208 10.49 -9.13 -20.05
C ALA A 208 9.81 -9.97 -18.95
N GLU A 209 10.56 -10.43 -17.93
CA GLU A 209 10.00 -11.14 -16.79
C GLU A 209 9.34 -10.17 -15.78
N MET A 210 9.82 -8.94 -15.73
CA MET A 210 9.28 -7.89 -14.83
C MET A 210 8.13 -7.11 -15.46
N GLU A 211 8.04 -7.05 -16.79
CA GLU A 211 7.03 -6.27 -17.50
C GLU A 211 5.58 -6.61 -17.11
N PRO A 212 5.18 -7.89 -16.95
CA PRO A 212 3.81 -8.24 -16.56
C PRO A 212 3.34 -7.62 -15.25
N ILE A 213 4.25 -7.28 -14.32
CA ILE A 213 3.90 -6.65 -13.03
C ILE A 213 3.22 -5.29 -13.25
N SER A 214 3.54 -4.60 -14.35
CA SER A 214 2.96 -3.30 -14.70
C SER A 214 1.70 -3.38 -15.56
N TRP A 215 1.30 -4.56 -16.00
CA TRP A 215 0.09 -4.71 -16.80
C TRP A 215 -1.16 -4.51 -15.93
N PRO A 216 -2.17 -3.76 -16.39
CA PRO A 216 -3.37 -3.47 -15.59
C PRO A 216 -4.06 -4.72 -15.03
N GLY A 217 -4.09 -5.82 -15.78
CA GLY A 217 -4.67 -7.09 -15.32
C GLY A 217 -3.98 -7.69 -14.10
N PHE A 218 -2.72 -7.31 -13.82
CA PHE A 218 -1.98 -7.70 -12.61
C PHE A 218 -1.88 -6.56 -11.61
N ALA A 219 -1.57 -5.34 -12.08
CA ALA A 219 -1.27 -4.20 -11.20
C ALA A 219 -2.51 -3.61 -10.53
N ASP A 220 -3.65 -3.57 -11.24
CA ASP A 220 -4.83 -2.81 -10.80
C ASP A 220 -5.84 -3.68 -10.04
N LEU A 221 -5.54 -4.95 -9.78
CA LEU A 221 -6.42 -5.81 -9.01
C LEU A 221 -6.26 -5.56 -7.51
N HIS A 222 -7.34 -5.16 -6.85
CA HIS A 222 -7.33 -4.96 -5.41
C HIS A 222 -7.13 -6.30 -4.66
N PRO A 223 -6.31 -6.37 -3.60
CA PRO A 223 -6.03 -7.61 -2.86
C PRO A 223 -7.27 -8.29 -2.27
N PHE A 224 -8.33 -7.54 -1.99
CA PHE A 224 -9.61 -8.05 -1.48
C PHE A 224 -10.72 -8.02 -2.53
N ALA A 225 -10.36 -8.03 -3.83
CA ALA A 225 -11.35 -8.25 -4.86
C ALA A 225 -12.05 -9.61 -4.68
N PRO A 226 -13.34 -9.73 -5.06
CA PRO A 226 -14.04 -11.02 -5.03
C PRO A 226 -13.26 -12.11 -5.78
N ALA A 227 -13.28 -13.34 -5.25
CA ALA A 227 -12.47 -14.44 -5.77
C ALA A 227 -12.70 -14.73 -7.26
N GLU A 228 -13.94 -14.58 -7.71
CA GLU A 228 -14.32 -14.75 -9.12
C GLU A 228 -13.68 -13.71 -10.05
N GLN A 229 -13.33 -12.53 -9.53
CA GLN A 229 -12.62 -11.50 -10.29
C GLN A 229 -11.09 -11.74 -10.29
N ALA A 230 -10.59 -12.60 -9.41
CA ALA A 230 -9.18 -12.94 -9.25
C ALA A 230 -8.82 -14.33 -9.81
N ALA A 231 -9.65 -14.93 -10.65
CA ALA A 231 -9.49 -16.30 -11.15
C ALA A 231 -8.12 -16.55 -11.80
N GLY A 232 -7.56 -15.57 -12.52
CA GLY A 232 -6.23 -15.64 -13.11
C GLY A 232 -5.12 -15.76 -12.07
N TYR A 233 -5.18 -14.98 -10.98
CA TYR A 233 -4.24 -15.08 -9.86
C TYR A 233 -4.36 -16.43 -9.13
N HIS A 234 -5.59 -16.90 -8.88
CA HIS A 234 -5.81 -18.20 -8.25
C HIS A 234 -5.21 -19.34 -9.07
N ARG A 235 -5.38 -19.29 -10.39
CA ARG A 235 -4.77 -20.28 -11.28
C ARG A 235 -3.24 -20.21 -11.25
N LEU A 236 -2.67 -19.01 -11.37
CA LEU A 236 -1.21 -18.80 -11.29
C LEU A 236 -0.63 -19.38 -10.01
N ILE A 237 -1.26 -19.09 -8.86
CA ILE A 237 -0.83 -19.60 -7.55
C ILE A 237 -0.93 -21.12 -7.51
N SER A 238 -2.05 -21.68 -7.93
CA SER A 238 -2.24 -23.14 -7.92
C SER A 238 -1.27 -23.89 -8.82
N ASP A 239 -1.00 -23.36 -10.02
CA ASP A 239 -0.02 -23.96 -10.94
C ASP A 239 1.39 -23.91 -10.34
N LEU A 240 1.78 -22.81 -9.72
CA LEU A 240 3.07 -22.67 -9.04
C LEU A 240 3.21 -23.59 -7.83
N GLU A 241 2.19 -23.71 -7.00
CA GLU A 241 2.17 -24.62 -5.85
C GLU A 241 2.33 -26.08 -6.30
N ALA A 242 1.62 -26.48 -7.38
CA ALA A 242 1.75 -27.82 -7.96
C ALA A 242 3.16 -28.07 -8.50
N TRP A 243 3.74 -27.13 -9.24
CA TRP A 243 5.11 -27.25 -9.77
C TRP A 243 6.15 -27.34 -8.66
N PHE A 244 6.01 -26.55 -7.62
CA PHE A 244 6.92 -26.61 -6.47
C PHE A 244 6.78 -27.93 -5.69
N CYS A 245 5.59 -28.48 -5.53
CA CYS A 245 5.39 -29.81 -4.96
C CYS A 245 6.11 -30.88 -5.78
N GLU A 246 5.98 -30.85 -7.10
CA GLU A 246 6.66 -31.78 -8.01
C GLU A 246 8.18 -31.68 -7.91
N MET A 247 8.72 -30.44 -7.93
CA MET A 247 10.17 -30.21 -7.87
C MET A 247 10.81 -30.58 -6.55
N THR A 248 10.08 -30.41 -5.44
CA THR A 248 10.63 -30.58 -4.07
C THR A 248 10.26 -31.91 -3.42
N GLY A 249 9.23 -32.58 -3.91
CA GLY A 249 8.64 -33.76 -3.29
C GLY A 249 7.84 -33.50 -2.02
N PHE A 250 7.54 -32.25 -1.69
CA PHE A 250 6.65 -31.90 -0.59
C PHE A 250 5.19 -32.19 -0.91
N ALA A 251 4.44 -32.59 0.10
CA ALA A 251 3.01 -32.90 -0.05
C ALA A 251 2.15 -31.65 -0.28
N ALA A 252 2.60 -30.49 0.20
CA ALA A 252 1.93 -29.20 -0.01
C ALA A 252 2.91 -28.05 0.12
N ILE A 253 2.62 -26.96 -0.58
CA ILE A 253 3.34 -25.70 -0.52
C ILE A 253 2.32 -24.57 -0.41
N SER A 254 2.69 -23.49 0.24
CA SER A 254 1.88 -22.27 0.33
C SER A 254 2.70 -21.07 -0.10
N LEU A 255 2.14 -20.27 -1.00
CA LEU A 255 2.70 -18.98 -1.45
C LEU A 255 2.13 -17.78 -0.67
N GLN A 256 1.40 -18.02 0.42
CA GLN A 256 0.81 -16.98 1.27
C GLN A 256 1.83 -16.08 1.98
N PRO A 257 2.95 -16.60 2.54
CA PRO A 257 3.91 -15.76 3.24
C PRO A 257 4.55 -14.72 2.33
N ASN A 258 4.54 -13.46 2.74
CA ASN A 258 5.05 -12.33 1.95
C ASN A 258 6.56 -12.10 2.09
N ALA A 259 7.22 -12.76 3.03
CA ALA A 259 8.66 -12.64 3.26
C ALA A 259 9.24 -13.91 3.89
N GLY A 260 10.56 -14.07 3.84
CA GLY A 260 11.26 -15.23 4.44
C GLY A 260 10.92 -15.43 5.92
N SER A 261 10.95 -14.37 6.72
CA SER A 261 10.59 -14.44 8.15
C SER A 261 9.15 -14.84 8.39
N GLN A 262 8.22 -14.47 7.52
CA GLN A 262 6.83 -14.92 7.59
C GLN A 262 6.70 -16.39 7.20
N GLY A 263 7.50 -16.86 6.23
CA GLY A 263 7.59 -18.28 5.88
C GLY A 263 8.14 -19.12 7.03
N GLU A 264 9.21 -18.68 7.68
CA GLU A 264 9.75 -19.32 8.88
C GLU A 264 8.70 -19.39 10.00
N PHE A 265 8.00 -18.29 10.26
CA PHE A 265 6.95 -18.26 11.28
C PHE A 265 5.77 -19.18 10.93
N ALA A 266 5.32 -19.19 9.68
CA ALA A 266 4.27 -20.07 9.20
C ALA A 266 4.67 -21.55 9.35
N GLY A 267 5.93 -21.90 9.03
CA GLY A 267 6.50 -23.23 9.24
C GLY A 267 6.50 -23.64 10.71
N LEU A 268 6.92 -22.75 11.61
CA LEU A 268 6.89 -23.00 13.05
C LEU A 268 5.46 -23.20 13.57
N LEU A 269 4.49 -22.42 13.08
CA LEU A 269 3.08 -22.60 13.44
C LEU A 269 2.54 -23.96 12.96
N ALA A 270 2.91 -24.39 11.76
CA ALA A 270 2.52 -25.70 11.23
C ALA A 270 3.10 -26.84 12.10
N ILE A 271 4.39 -26.78 12.47
CA ILE A 271 5.05 -27.73 13.36
C ILE A 271 4.36 -27.74 14.73
N ARG A 272 4.11 -26.59 15.31
CA ARG A 272 3.40 -26.48 16.59
C ARG A 272 2.01 -27.14 16.50
N ARG A 273 1.24 -26.81 15.48
CA ARG A 273 -0.10 -27.37 15.27
C ARG A 273 -0.08 -28.88 15.12
N TYR A 274 0.93 -29.40 14.44
CA TYR A 274 1.13 -30.84 14.32
C TYR A 274 1.33 -31.49 15.70
N HIS A 275 2.16 -30.93 16.57
CA HIS A 275 2.38 -31.48 17.92
C HIS A 275 1.16 -31.33 18.84
N GLU A 276 0.41 -30.23 18.70
CA GLU A 276 -0.82 -30.01 19.47
C GLU A 276 -1.97 -30.96 19.04
N SER A 277 -1.93 -31.47 17.82
CA SER A 277 -2.96 -32.38 17.29
C SER A 277 -2.74 -33.87 17.65
N ARG A 278 -1.62 -34.20 18.28
CA ARG A 278 -1.24 -35.53 18.74
C ARG A 278 -1.17 -35.61 20.24
#